data_cc86fd3897a40001180692e0c4293b2d
#
_entry.id   cc86fd3897a40001180692e0c4293b2d
#
_cell.length_a   1.000
_cell.length_b   1.000
_cell.length_c   1.000
_cell.angle_alpha   90.00
_cell.angle_beta   90.00
_cell.angle_gamma   90.00
#
_symmetry.space_group_name_H-M   'P 1'
#
loop_
_entity.id
_entity.type
_entity.pdbx_description
1 polymer ?
#
loop_
_entity_poly.entity_id
_entity_poly.type
_entity_poly.pdbx_seq_one_letter_code
_entity_poly.pdbx_strand_id
1 'polypeptide(L)'
;MTLDNLPTDTPARISAVDWSQLVEEEARRLRALGLDVGAVVRVEHRGVLFGRDPLAIRIGRMMVALRRVHACAMSVEALVEVGA
;
A
#
# COMPACT_ATOMS: atom_id res chain seq x y z
N MET A 1 -1.57 7.52 8.91
CA MET A 1 -0.71 6.34 9.05
C MET A 1 -0.12 5.98 7.71
N THR A 2 0.97 5.27 7.67
CA THR A 2 1.55 4.80 6.43
C THR A 2 1.13 3.35 6.14
N LEU A 3 1.20 2.97 4.86
CA LEU A 3 0.68 1.69 4.41
C LEU A 3 1.33 0.50 5.11
N ASP A 4 2.61 0.61 5.46
CA ASP A 4 3.32 -0.45 6.18
C ASP A 4 2.76 -0.72 7.58
N ASN A 5 2.05 0.25 8.14
CA ASN A 5 1.44 0.12 9.47
C ASN A 5 -0.05 -0.22 9.43
N LEU A 6 -0.62 -0.31 8.24
CA LEU A 6 -2.04 -0.65 8.11
C LEU A 6 -2.28 -2.10 8.52
N PRO A 7 -3.23 -2.37 9.42
CA PRO A 7 -3.57 -3.76 9.76
C PRO A 7 -4.02 -4.55 8.54
N THR A 8 -3.77 -5.85 8.54
CA THR A 8 -4.23 -6.72 7.45
C THR A 8 -5.74 -6.71 7.35
N ASP A 9 -6.25 -6.94 6.15
CA ASP A 9 -7.68 -7.01 5.85
C ASP A 9 -8.46 -5.73 6.15
N THR A 10 -7.76 -4.61 6.30
CA THR A 10 -8.39 -3.30 6.53
C THR A 10 -8.30 -2.50 5.23
N PRO A 11 -9.42 -2.18 4.59
CA PRO A 11 -9.36 -1.33 3.40
C PRO A 11 -8.96 0.09 3.79
N ALA A 12 -8.16 0.72 2.94
CA ALA A 12 -7.72 2.08 3.16
C ALA A 12 -7.54 2.79 1.83
N ARG A 13 -7.66 4.11 1.87
CA ARG A 13 -7.41 4.94 0.70
C ARG A 13 -6.07 5.62 0.83
N ILE A 14 -5.30 5.61 -0.25
CA ILE A 14 -4.03 6.33 -0.29
C ILE A 14 -4.34 7.83 -0.32
N SER A 15 -3.87 8.56 0.67
CA SER A 15 -4.10 10.00 0.80
C SER A 15 -2.94 10.83 0.29
N ALA A 16 -1.72 10.30 0.35
CA ALA A 16 -0.52 10.98 -0.14
C ALA A 16 0.57 9.97 -0.41
N VAL A 17 1.43 10.29 -1.36
CA VAL A 17 2.60 9.47 -1.65
C VAL A 17 3.80 10.41 -1.77
N ASP A 18 4.86 10.11 -1.02
CA ASP A 18 6.12 10.82 -1.15
C ASP A 18 6.98 10.14 -2.20
N TRP A 19 6.77 10.51 -3.45
CA TRP A 19 7.47 9.92 -4.58
C TRP A 19 8.98 10.15 -4.53
N SER A 20 9.43 11.16 -3.78
CA SER A 20 10.87 11.44 -3.66
C SER A 20 11.64 10.36 -2.93
N GLN A 21 10.93 9.50 -2.18
CA GLN A 21 11.56 8.39 -1.47
C GLN A 21 11.76 7.16 -2.35
N LEU A 22 11.26 7.17 -3.58
CA LEU A 22 11.36 6.07 -4.50
C LEU A 22 12.24 6.45 -5.68
N VAL A 23 12.99 5.47 -6.21
CA VAL A 23 13.65 5.69 -7.49
C VAL A 23 12.60 5.85 -8.57
N GLU A 24 12.92 6.63 -9.59
CA GLU A 24 11.94 7.03 -10.62
C GLU A 24 11.30 5.83 -11.32
N GLU A 25 12.08 4.82 -11.63
CA GLU A 25 11.57 3.61 -12.30
C GLU A 25 10.54 2.90 -11.44
N GLU A 26 10.79 2.79 -10.16
CA GLU A 26 9.88 2.14 -9.23
C GLU A 26 8.63 2.99 -9.04
N ALA A 27 8.77 4.30 -8.93
CA ALA A 27 7.63 5.20 -8.82
C ALA A 27 6.71 5.07 -10.04
N ARG A 28 7.32 5.00 -11.22
CA ARG A 28 6.57 4.84 -12.47
C ARG A 28 5.82 3.52 -12.50
N ARG A 29 6.47 2.44 -12.09
CA ARG A 29 5.86 1.11 -12.02
C ARG A 29 4.66 1.10 -11.09
N LEU A 30 4.82 1.65 -9.89
CA LEU A 30 3.74 1.66 -8.90
C LEU A 30 2.56 2.49 -9.35
N ARG A 31 2.80 3.64 -9.98
CA ARG A 31 1.73 4.45 -10.55
C ARG A 31 0.99 3.70 -11.66
N ALA A 32 1.73 3.01 -12.50
CA ALA A 32 1.12 2.23 -13.60
C ALA A 32 0.23 1.11 -13.06
N LEU A 33 0.56 0.59 -11.89
CA LEU A 33 -0.26 -0.41 -11.22
C LEU A 33 -1.47 0.18 -10.49
N GLY A 34 -1.55 1.51 -10.43
CA GLY A 34 -2.65 2.18 -9.76
C GLY A 34 -2.39 2.57 -8.31
N LEU A 35 -1.16 2.38 -7.82
CA LEU A 35 -0.80 2.76 -6.46
C LEU A 35 -0.49 4.24 -6.41
N ASP A 36 -1.52 5.04 -6.31
CA ASP A 36 -1.44 6.48 -6.30
C ASP A 36 -2.54 7.04 -5.40
N VAL A 37 -2.52 8.35 -5.18
CA VAL A 37 -3.53 9.03 -4.37
C VAL A 37 -4.94 8.69 -4.86
N GLY A 38 -5.80 8.34 -3.93
CA GLY A 38 -7.18 7.97 -4.23
C GLY A 38 -7.41 6.48 -4.39
N ALA A 39 -6.37 5.69 -4.57
CA ALA A 39 -6.51 4.25 -4.70
C ALA A 39 -6.94 3.62 -3.38
N VAL A 40 -7.85 2.65 -3.44
CA VAL A 40 -8.25 1.86 -2.28
C VAL A 40 -7.45 0.58 -2.29
N VAL A 41 -6.78 0.31 -1.18
CA VAL A 41 -5.86 -0.81 -1.04
C VAL A 41 -6.15 -1.59 0.24
N ARG A 42 -5.65 -2.80 0.29
CA ARG A 42 -5.76 -3.66 1.46
C ARG A 42 -4.47 -4.46 1.59
N VAL A 43 -3.94 -4.57 2.79
CA VAL A 43 -2.81 -5.45 3.06
C VAL A 43 -3.37 -6.85 3.29
N GLU A 44 -3.08 -7.78 2.38
CA GLU A 44 -3.54 -9.16 2.51
C GLU A 44 -2.59 -9.99 3.37
N HIS A 45 -1.30 -9.83 3.16
CA HIS A 45 -0.28 -10.57 3.88
C HIS A 45 0.93 -9.71 4.17
N ARG A 46 1.61 -10.02 5.26
CA ARG A 46 2.86 -9.38 5.64
C ARG A 46 3.95 -10.42 5.73
N GLY A 47 5.06 -10.13 5.06
CA GLY A 47 6.33 -10.80 5.30
C GLY A 47 6.30 -12.30 5.29
N VAL A 48 6.48 -12.87 4.11
CA VAL A 48 6.50 -14.32 3.98
C VAL A 48 7.92 -14.86 4.20
N LEU A 49 8.94 -14.08 3.85
CA LEU A 49 10.32 -14.57 3.85
C LEU A 49 11.22 -13.89 4.89
N PHE A 50 11.08 -12.57 5.03
CA PHE A 50 11.97 -11.79 5.91
C PHE A 50 11.16 -10.84 6.77
N GLY A 51 10.58 -11.38 7.87
CA GLY A 51 9.80 -10.56 8.77
C GLY A 51 8.54 -10.01 8.10
N ARG A 52 8.48 -8.69 7.93
CA ARG A 52 7.31 -8.00 7.38
C ARG A 52 7.47 -7.59 5.92
N ASP A 53 8.47 -8.11 5.25
CA ASP A 53 8.79 -7.71 3.90
C ASP A 53 8.83 -8.93 2.97
N PRO A 54 8.24 -8.87 1.77
CA PRO A 54 7.37 -7.81 1.27
C PRO A 54 5.94 -7.90 1.79
N LEU A 55 5.18 -6.84 1.52
CA LEU A 55 3.75 -6.83 1.78
C LEU A 55 3.01 -7.29 0.52
N ALA A 56 1.99 -8.10 0.69
CA ALA A 56 1.08 -8.41 -0.41
C ALA A 56 -0.10 -7.45 -0.33
N ILE A 57 -0.21 -6.57 -1.31
CA ILE A 57 -1.22 -5.52 -1.35
C ILE A 57 -2.25 -5.86 -2.42
N ARG A 58 -3.52 -5.84 -2.02
CA ARG A 58 -4.61 -5.96 -2.99
C ARG A 58 -5.03 -4.57 -3.43
N ILE A 59 -5.10 -4.40 -4.74
CA ILE A 59 -5.64 -3.19 -5.35
C ILE A 59 -6.57 -3.63 -6.49
N GLY A 60 -7.86 -3.32 -6.33
CA GLY A 60 -8.86 -3.85 -7.25
C GLY A 60 -8.85 -5.38 -7.21
N ARG A 61 -8.60 -5.98 -8.36
CA ARG A 61 -8.50 -7.45 -8.49
C ARG A 61 -7.06 -7.94 -8.52
N MET A 62 -6.10 -7.02 -8.38
CA MET A 62 -4.68 -7.38 -8.47
C MET A 62 -4.09 -7.58 -7.09
N MET A 63 -3.07 -8.41 -7.04
CA MET A 63 -2.18 -8.53 -5.90
C MET A 63 -0.81 -8.04 -6.32
N VAL A 64 -0.26 -7.13 -5.55
CA VAL A 64 1.04 -6.54 -5.83
C VAL A 64 1.96 -6.76 -4.63
N ALA A 65 3.16 -7.27 -4.88
CA ALA A 65 4.18 -7.34 -3.85
C ALA A 65 4.82 -5.96 -3.71
N LEU A 66 4.77 -5.39 -2.53
CA LEU A 66 5.30 -4.07 -2.26
C LEU A 66 6.31 -4.14 -1.13
N ARG A 67 7.51 -3.63 -1.36
CA ARG A 67 8.52 -3.60 -0.33
C ARG A 67 8.13 -2.60 0.75
N ARG A 68 8.50 -2.91 1.97
CA ARG A 68 8.17 -2.05 3.11
C ARG A 68 8.68 -0.63 2.94
N VAL A 69 9.87 -0.47 2.35
CA VAL A 69 10.44 0.87 2.12
C VAL A 69 9.56 1.72 1.22
N HIS A 70 8.86 1.09 0.27
CA HIS A 70 7.93 1.80 -0.60
C HIS A 70 6.60 2.07 0.11
N ALA A 71 6.15 1.13 0.92
CA ALA A 71 4.91 1.31 1.70
C ALA A 71 5.05 2.44 2.71
N CYS A 72 6.23 2.65 3.26
CA CYS A 72 6.49 3.75 4.19
C CYS A 72 6.30 5.13 3.55
N ALA A 73 6.42 5.21 2.22
CA ALA A 73 6.25 6.47 1.50
C ALA A 73 4.78 6.78 1.20
N MET A 74 3.87 5.85 1.49
CA MET A 74 2.45 5.99 1.18
C MET A 74 1.64 6.21 2.44
N SER A 75 1.00 7.37 2.55
CA SER A 75 0.08 7.67 3.63
C SER A 75 -1.31 7.17 3.26
N VAL A 76 -1.98 6.55 4.21
CA VAL A 76 -3.31 5.99 3.98
C VAL A 76 -4.27 6.39 5.10
N GLU A 77 -5.55 6.36 4.76
CA GLU A 77 -6.63 6.53 5.72
C GLU A 77 -7.48 5.27 5.70
N ALA A 78 -7.61 4.63 6.86
CA ALA A 78 -8.43 3.45 6.98
C ALA A 78 -9.89 3.80 6.67
N LEU A 79 -10.53 2.96 5.85
CA LEU A 79 -11.94 3.12 5.54
C LEU A 79 -12.73 2.33 6.56
N VAL A 80 -13.41 3.05 7.44
CA VAL A 80 -14.22 2.43 8.48
C VAL A 80 -15.64 2.31 7.96
N GLU A 81 -16.18 1.09 8.00
CA GLU A 81 -17.60 0.90 7.69
C GLU A 81 -18.42 1.49 8.82
N VAL A 82 -19.26 2.45 8.46
CA VAL A 82 -20.14 3.10 9.42
C VAL A 82 -21.49 2.42 9.38
N GLY A 83 -22.03 2.17 10.54
CA GLY A 83 -23.38 1.65 10.64
C GLY A 83 -23.49 0.15 10.54
N ALA A 84 -22.45 -0.51 10.83
CA ALA A 84 -22.54 -1.96 11.00
C ALA A 84 -23.41 -2.29 12.21
#